data_ff0fe0eec975da6f580f60eb763df874
#
_entry.id   ff0fe0eec975da6f580f60eb763df874
#
_cell.length_a   1.000
_cell.length_b   1.000
_cell.length_c   1.000
_cell.angle_alpha   90.00
_cell.angle_beta   90.00
_cell.angle_gamma   90.00
#
_symmetry.space_group_name_H-M   'P 1'
#
loop_
_entity.id
_entity.type
_entity.pdbx_description
1 polymer ?
#
loop_
_entity_poly.entity_id
_entity_poly.type
_entity_poly.pdbx_seq_one_letter_code
_entity_poly.pdbx_strand_id
1 'polypeptide(L)'
;MPTPAYMTIKGEKQGFITEGNFTEPSVGNIFQEGHENEILVEAFKHDVVLPRDPQSGQPTGQRVHQPLVITKIFDKSSPLLFQALTSGERLPECELKWYRTSSTGQQEHYFTIKLEDAILVDIKSHMPSCQDPSQAHFTHLEEVSFTYRKITWTHEVSNTSSFDDWRSLKV
;
A
#
# COMPACT_ATOMS: atom_id res chain seq x y z
N MET A 1 6.59 17.59 5.71
CA MET A 1 5.53 16.65 6.15
C MET A 1 5.07 15.83 4.94
N PRO A 2 5.07 14.50 5.02
CA PRO A 2 4.57 13.70 3.91
C PRO A 2 3.07 13.89 3.72
N THR A 3 2.64 13.89 2.46
CA THR A 3 1.22 13.94 2.11
C THR A 3 0.64 12.53 2.11
N PRO A 4 -0.68 12.37 2.34
CA PRO A 4 -1.28 11.05 2.31
C PRO A 4 -1.17 10.40 0.94
N ALA A 5 -1.15 9.06 0.93
CA ALA A 5 -1.25 8.27 -0.28
C ALA A 5 -2.62 7.56 -0.29
N TYR A 6 -3.01 7.08 -1.45
CA TYR A 6 -4.29 6.40 -1.64
C TYR A 6 -4.09 5.10 -2.40
N MET A 7 -4.86 4.08 -2.04
CA MET A 7 -4.70 2.75 -2.63
C MET A 7 -6.02 2.17 -3.08
N THR A 8 -6.03 1.55 -4.26
CA THR A 8 -7.14 0.75 -4.76
C THR A 8 -6.75 -0.72 -4.77
N ILE A 9 -7.68 -1.61 -4.45
CA ILE A 9 -7.45 -3.05 -4.40
C ILE A 9 -8.60 -3.76 -5.09
N LYS A 10 -8.26 -4.67 -6.02
CA LYS A 10 -9.21 -5.53 -6.69
C LYS A 10 -8.93 -6.98 -6.33
N GLY A 11 -9.94 -7.67 -5.83
CA GLY A 11 -9.86 -9.09 -5.51
C GLY A 11 -10.43 -9.95 -6.63
N GLU A 12 -9.91 -11.17 -6.77
CA GLU A 12 -10.37 -12.10 -7.78
C GLU A 12 -11.82 -12.56 -7.53
N LYS A 13 -12.18 -12.76 -6.26
CA LYS A 13 -13.52 -13.22 -5.85
C LYS A 13 -14.41 -12.09 -5.37
N GLN A 14 -13.87 -11.17 -4.59
CA GLN A 14 -14.63 -10.07 -3.99
C GLN A 14 -14.83 -8.89 -4.93
N GLY A 15 -14.08 -8.84 -6.04
CA GLY A 15 -14.15 -7.71 -6.97
C GLY A 15 -13.47 -6.47 -6.40
N PHE A 16 -14.08 -5.30 -6.57
CA PHE A 16 -13.49 -4.03 -6.16
C PHE A 16 -13.62 -3.83 -4.65
N ILE A 17 -12.61 -4.30 -3.90
CA ILE A 17 -12.62 -4.30 -2.42
C ILE A 17 -12.72 -2.88 -1.83
N THR A 18 -12.11 -1.90 -2.49
CA THR A 18 -12.07 -0.52 -2.00
C THR A 18 -13.23 0.34 -2.49
N GLU A 19 -14.24 -0.25 -3.17
CA GLU A 19 -15.41 0.49 -3.63
C GLU A 19 -16.16 1.13 -2.46
N GLY A 20 -16.36 2.46 -2.52
CA GLY A 20 -17.03 3.21 -1.48
C GLY A 20 -16.29 3.26 -0.15
N ASN A 21 -15.00 2.96 -0.14
CA ASN A 21 -14.22 2.83 1.09
C ASN A 21 -13.95 4.17 1.80
N PHE A 22 -13.71 5.24 1.05
CA PHE A 22 -13.41 6.54 1.66
C PHE A 22 -14.64 7.44 1.61
N THR A 23 -15.66 7.05 2.35
CA THR A 23 -16.95 7.73 2.46
C THR A 23 -17.27 7.97 3.93
N GLU A 24 -18.19 8.90 4.21
CA GLU A 24 -18.58 9.21 5.58
C GLU A 24 -19.00 7.99 6.41
N PRO A 25 -19.85 7.07 5.90
CA PRO A 25 -20.20 5.88 6.67
C PRO A 25 -19.02 4.95 6.99
N SER A 26 -17.96 4.99 6.17
CA SER A 26 -16.77 4.15 6.33
C SER A 26 -15.74 4.76 7.29
N VAL A 27 -15.42 6.03 7.12
CA VAL A 27 -14.28 6.67 7.80
C VAL A 27 -14.70 7.84 8.69
N GLY A 28 -15.98 8.18 8.73
CA GLY A 28 -16.47 9.29 9.56
C GLY A 28 -16.04 10.65 9.04
N ASN A 29 -15.62 11.52 9.97
CA ASN A 29 -15.35 12.93 9.68
C ASN A 29 -14.05 13.21 8.93
N ILE A 30 -13.24 12.18 8.65
CA ILE A 30 -12.00 12.36 7.88
C ILE A 30 -12.22 12.24 6.36
N PHE A 31 -13.45 11.99 5.95
CA PHE A 31 -13.82 11.88 4.54
C PHE A 31 -13.43 13.13 3.74
N GLN A 32 -12.90 12.92 2.52
CA GLN A 32 -12.59 13.95 1.55
C GLN A 32 -13.11 13.53 0.18
N GLU A 33 -13.67 14.46 -0.56
CA GLU A 33 -14.14 14.22 -1.91
C GLU A 33 -12.98 13.91 -2.88
N GLY A 34 -13.25 13.07 -3.86
CA GLY A 34 -12.30 12.73 -4.91
C GLY A 34 -11.57 11.41 -4.71
N HIS A 35 -11.74 10.76 -3.55
CA HIS A 35 -11.06 9.51 -3.23
C HIS A 35 -12.00 8.43 -2.68
N GLU A 36 -13.27 8.47 -3.09
CA GLU A 36 -14.35 7.63 -2.51
C GLU A 36 -14.09 6.13 -2.64
N ASN A 37 -13.36 5.71 -3.66
CA ASN A 37 -13.08 4.31 -3.93
C ASN A 37 -11.64 3.92 -3.58
N GLU A 38 -11.04 4.61 -2.61
CA GLU A 38 -9.64 4.41 -2.26
C GLU A 38 -9.48 4.22 -0.75
N ILE A 39 -8.38 3.59 -0.35
CA ILE A 39 -7.94 3.52 1.03
C ILE A 39 -7.01 4.70 1.31
N LEU A 40 -7.25 5.42 2.39
CA LEU A 40 -6.29 6.42 2.87
C LEU A 40 -5.11 5.70 3.51
N VAL A 41 -3.91 5.89 2.96
CA VAL A 41 -2.67 5.30 3.45
C VAL A 41 -1.90 6.35 4.25
N GLU A 42 -1.71 6.09 5.54
CA GLU A 42 -1.03 7.01 6.45
C GLU A 42 0.47 6.79 6.52
N ALA A 43 0.91 5.55 6.32
CA ALA A 43 2.32 5.20 6.32
C ALA A 43 2.59 4.08 5.32
N PHE A 44 3.80 4.06 4.81
CA PHE A 44 4.21 3.10 3.79
C PHE A 44 5.64 2.62 4.08
N LYS A 45 5.87 1.35 3.82
CA LYS A 45 7.17 0.74 4.00
C LYS A 45 7.37 -0.37 2.98
N HIS A 46 8.45 -0.31 2.24
CA HIS A 46 8.79 -1.33 1.26
C HIS A 46 10.29 -1.44 1.11
N ASP A 47 10.76 -2.66 0.86
CA ASP A 47 12.19 -2.95 0.76
C ASP A 47 12.44 -4.01 -0.32
N VAL A 48 13.43 -3.77 -1.16
CA VAL A 48 13.93 -4.74 -2.13
C VAL A 48 15.42 -4.87 -1.90
N VAL A 49 15.88 -6.07 -1.61
CA VAL A 49 17.26 -6.33 -1.18
C VAL A 49 17.96 -7.22 -2.20
N LEU A 50 19.19 -6.88 -2.52
CA LEU A 50 20.10 -7.80 -3.21
C LEU A 50 21.05 -8.38 -2.15
N PRO A 51 20.91 -9.68 -1.82
CA PRO A 51 21.79 -10.30 -0.83
C PRO A 51 23.27 -10.17 -1.24
N ARG A 52 24.11 -9.84 -0.28
CA ARG A 52 25.53 -9.62 -0.52
C ARG A 52 26.39 -10.19 0.60
N ASP A 53 27.66 -10.45 0.28
CA ASP A 53 28.66 -10.78 1.27
C ASP A 53 29.00 -9.50 2.05
N PRO A 54 28.86 -9.48 3.39
CA PRO A 54 29.14 -8.29 4.19
C PRO A 54 30.60 -7.80 4.11
N GLN A 55 31.56 -8.70 3.83
CA GLN A 55 32.97 -8.33 3.79
C GLN A 55 33.41 -7.80 2.42
N SER A 56 32.99 -8.44 1.35
CA SER A 56 33.41 -8.09 -0.01
C SER A 56 32.45 -7.20 -0.75
N GLY A 57 31.18 -7.16 -0.31
CA GLY A 57 30.11 -6.44 -1.02
C GLY A 57 29.63 -7.14 -2.27
N GLN A 58 30.11 -8.36 -2.55
CA GLN A 58 29.71 -9.11 -3.74
C GLN A 58 28.29 -9.66 -3.58
N PRO A 59 27.44 -9.58 -4.64
CA PRO A 59 26.13 -10.22 -4.60
C PRO A 59 26.24 -11.73 -4.42
N THR A 60 25.42 -12.29 -3.54
CA THR A 60 25.40 -13.73 -3.24
C THR A 60 24.15 -14.44 -3.73
N GLY A 61 23.22 -13.73 -4.35
CA GLY A 61 21.97 -14.33 -4.86
C GLY A 61 21.16 -13.36 -5.69
N GLN A 62 19.92 -13.75 -5.98
CA GLN A 62 18.97 -12.92 -6.70
C GLN A 62 18.34 -11.90 -5.75
N ARG A 63 17.78 -10.80 -6.32
CA ARG A 63 17.04 -9.82 -5.53
C ARG A 63 15.90 -10.47 -4.77
N VAL A 64 15.63 -9.98 -3.59
CA VAL A 64 14.54 -10.44 -2.72
C VAL A 64 13.61 -9.26 -2.46
N HIS A 65 12.33 -9.46 -2.78
CA HIS A 65 11.29 -8.47 -2.49
C HIS A 65 10.70 -8.76 -1.11
N GLN A 66 10.82 -7.80 -0.21
CA GLN A 66 10.15 -7.88 1.08
C GLN A 66 8.68 -7.51 0.93
N PRO A 67 7.79 -7.89 1.86
CA PRO A 67 6.41 -7.47 1.78
C PRO A 67 6.27 -5.95 1.75
N LEU A 68 5.35 -5.46 0.93
CA LEU A 68 4.97 -4.06 0.91
C LEU A 68 3.95 -3.84 2.02
N VAL A 69 4.23 -2.91 2.93
CA VAL A 69 3.41 -2.68 4.13
C VAL A 69 2.80 -1.28 4.05
N ILE A 70 1.50 -1.21 4.25
CA ILE A 70 0.79 0.05 4.41
C ILE A 70 0.19 0.12 5.81
N THR A 71 0.10 1.33 6.36
CA THR A 71 -0.65 1.61 7.59
C THR A 71 -1.89 2.39 7.23
N LYS A 72 -3.04 1.90 7.65
CA LYS A 72 -4.33 2.51 7.37
C LYS A 72 -5.21 2.49 8.62
N ILE A 73 -6.25 3.29 8.61
CA ILE A 73 -7.27 3.27 9.67
C ILE A 73 -8.28 2.15 9.41
N PHE A 74 -9.06 1.80 10.43
CA PHE A 74 -10.19 0.89 10.26
C PHE A 74 -11.24 1.55 9.36
N ASP A 75 -11.68 0.86 8.33
CA ASP A 75 -12.67 1.36 7.38
C ASP A 75 -13.50 0.21 6.80
N LYS A 76 -14.32 0.51 5.81
CA LYS A 76 -15.20 -0.46 5.16
C LYS A 76 -14.44 -1.63 4.55
N SER A 77 -13.21 -1.42 4.09
CA SER A 77 -12.40 -2.47 3.47
C SER A 77 -11.79 -3.43 4.48
N SER A 78 -11.72 -3.07 5.76
CA SER A 78 -11.05 -3.89 6.77
C SER A 78 -11.58 -5.31 6.86
N PRO A 79 -12.90 -5.57 6.99
CA PRO A 79 -13.40 -6.95 6.99
C PRO A 79 -13.11 -7.70 5.68
N LEU A 80 -13.16 -7.00 4.55
CA LEU A 80 -12.92 -7.60 3.24
C LEU A 80 -11.46 -8.00 3.06
N LEU A 81 -10.53 -7.21 3.60
CA LEU A 81 -9.12 -7.54 3.61
C LEU A 81 -8.82 -8.75 4.49
N PHE A 82 -9.46 -8.84 5.66
CA PHE A 82 -9.34 -10.04 6.51
C PHE A 82 -9.88 -11.27 5.81
N GLN A 83 -10.98 -11.15 5.08
CA GLN A 83 -11.51 -12.25 4.28
C GLN A 83 -10.53 -12.68 3.19
N ALA A 84 -9.92 -11.73 2.50
CA ALA A 84 -8.92 -12.02 1.48
C ALA A 84 -7.70 -12.73 2.07
N LEU A 85 -7.25 -12.30 3.26
CA LEU A 85 -6.12 -12.92 3.94
C LEU A 85 -6.43 -14.37 4.36
N THR A 86 -7.57 -14.58 5.02
CA THR A 86 -7.91 -15.89 5.59
C THR A 86 -8.29 -16.91 4.51
N SER A 87 -8.81 -16.48 3.38
CA SER A 87 -9.16 -17.36 2.26
C SER A 87 -8.02 -17.52 1.25
N GLY A 88 -6.94 -16.76 1.39
CA GLY A 88 -5.85 -16.77 0.42
C GLY A 88 -6.24 -16.20 -0.93
N GLU A 89 -7.16 -15.24 -0.96
CA GLU A 89 -7.66 -14.66 -2.20
C GLU A 89 -6.56 -13.91 -2.94
N ARG A 90 -6.47 -14.17 -4.26
CA ARG A 90 -5.56 -13.46 -5.13
C ARG A 90 -6.10 -12.06 -5.42
N LEU A 91 -5.22 -11.08 -5.41
CA LEU A 91 -5.52 -9.70 -5.75
C LEU A 91 -4.87 -9.39 -7.09
N PRO A 92 -5.61 -9.48 -8.21
CA PRO A 92 -5.02 -9.30 -9.54
C PRO A 92 -4.37 -7.95 -9.72
N GLU A 93 -4.90 -6.90 -9.11
CA GLU A 93 -4.41 -5.55 -9.26
C GLU A 93 -4.56 -4.76 -7.97
N CYS A 94 -3.46 -4.17 -7.52
CA CYS A 94 -3.43 -3.19 -6.43
C CYS A 94 -2.64 -2.00 -6.91
N GLU A 95 -3.15 -0.80 -6.68
CA GLU A 95 -2.51 0.42 -7.15
C GLU A 95 -2.41 1.43 -6.01
N LEU A 96 -1.20 1.91 -5.75
CA LEU A 96 -0.88 2.86 -4.67
C LEU A 96 -0.42 4.16 -5.31
N LYS A 97 -1.11 5.25 -4.99
CA LYS A 97 -0.89 6.56 -5.61
C LYS A 97 -0.44 7.57 -4.58
N TRP A 98 0.62 8.29 -4.91
CA TRP A 98 1.14 9.40 -4.10
C TRP A 98 0.87 10.74 -4.76
N TYR A 99 0.55 11.71 -3.93
CA TYR A 99 0.24 13.07 -4.36
C TYR A 99 1.21 14.03 -3.71
N ARG A 100 1.48 15.15 -4.38
CA ARG A 100 2.28 16.25 -3.84
C ARG A 100 1.68 17.58 -4.28
N THR A 101 2.09 18.67 -3.63
CA THR A 101 1.72 20.01 -4.08
C THR A 101 2.59 20.40 -5.27
N SER A 102 1.96 20.78 -6.37
CA SER A 102 2.66 21.26 -7.56
C SER A 102 3.21 22.67 -7.35
N SER A 103 4.06 23.12 -8.29
CA SER A 103 4.59 24.48 -8.27
C SER A 103 3.48 25.56 -8.37
N THR A 104 2.31 25.19 -8.88
CA THR A 104 1.14 26.08 -8.96
C THR A 104 0.25 26.04 -7.72
N GLY A 105 0.62 25.25 -6.72
CA GLY A 105 -0.12 25.11 -5.46
C GLY A 105 -1.24 24.09 -5.48
N GLN A 106 -1.43 23.37 -6.58
CA GLN A 106 -2.45 22.33 -6.69
C GLN A 106 -1.88 20.95 -6.37
N GLN A 107 -2.74 20.05 -5.90
CA GLN A 107 -2.34 18.67 -5.64
C GLN A 107 -2.18 17.94 -6.96
N GLU A 108 -1.04 17.25 -7.14
CA GLU A 108 -0.79 16.46 -8.34
C GLU A 108 -0.40 15.03 -7.99
N HIS A 109 -0.91 14.08 -8.78
CA HIS A 109 -0.53 12.68 -8.69
C HIS A 109 0.83 12.51 -9.37
N TYR A 110 1.89 12.25 -8.58
CA TYR A 110 3.24 12.24 -9.13
C TYR A 110 3.91 10.88 -9.15
N PHE A 111 3.46 9.93 -8.34
CA PHE A 111 4.10 8.61 -8.25
C PHE A 111 3.07 7.52 -8.06
N THR A 112 3.29 6.37 -8.71
CA THR A 112 2.41 5.20 -8.61
C THR A 112 3.23 3.93 -8.42
N ILE A 113 2.79 3.06 -7.51
CA ILE A 113 3.24 1.67 -7.44
C ILE A 113 2.05 0.79 -7.76
N LYS A 114 2.21 -0.10 -8.74
CA LYS A 114 1.19 -1.06 -9.14
C LYS A 114 1.68 -2.47 -8.83
N LEU A 115 0.87 -3.25 -8.13
CA LEU A 115 1.12 -4.65 -7.83
C LEU A 115 0.21 -5.52 -8.66
N GLU A 116 0.76 -6.58 -9.26
CA GLU A 116 0.00 -7.56 -10.01
C GLU A 116 0.17 -8.94 -9.37
N ASP A 117 -0.92 -9.69 -9.31
CA ASP A 117 -0.98 -11.00 -8.66
C ASP A 117 -0.49 -10.93 -7.20
N ALA A 118 -1.05 -10.01 -6.45
CA ALA A 118 -0.70 -9.83 -5.05
C ALA A 118 -1.50 -10.78 -4.15
N ILE A 119 -0.96 -11.03 -2.97
CA ILE A 119 -1.61 -11.79 -1.90
C ILE A 119 -1.33 -11.06 -0.59
N LEU A 120 -2.33 -11.00 0.27
CA LEU A 120 -2.13 -10.51 1.63
C LEU A 120 -1.42 -11.59 2.45
N VAL A 121 -0.41 -11.20 3.20
CA VAL A 121 0.37 -12.13 4.02
C VAL A 121 0.30 -11.82 5.50
N ASP A 122 -0.10 -10.60 5.88
CA ASP A 122 -0.17 -10.20 7.28
C ASP A 122 -1.07 -8.99 7.43
N ILE A 123 -1.90 -8.98 8.48
CA ILE A 123 -2.65 -7.81 8.91
C ILE A 123 -2.49 -7.70 10.42
N LYS A 124 -1.90 -6.60 10.88
CA LYS A 124 -1.70 -6.32 12.30
C LYS A 124 -2.60 -5.19 12.72
N SER A 125 -3.61 -5.50 13.51
CA SER A 125 -4.52 -4.50 14.06
C SER A 125 -3.95 -3.93 15.35
N HIS A 126 -4.04 -2.62 15.52
CA HIS A 126 -3.43 -1.94 16.65
C HIS A 126 -4.26 -0.72 17.05
N MET A 127 -4.41 -0.53 18.34
CA MET A 127 -5.00 0.67 18.91
C MET A 127 -4.01 1.21 19.95
N PRO A 128 -3.46 2.42 19.76
CA PRO A 128 -2.65 3.04 20.80
C PRO A 128 -3.44 3.24 22.09
N SER A 129 -2.73 3.36 23.21
CA SER A 129 -3.40 3.55 24.49
C SER A 129 -4.22 4.84 24.50
N CYS A 130 -5.52 4.72 24.75
CA CYS A 130 -6.41 5.89 24.83
C CYS A 130 -6.15 6.74 26.08
N GLN A 131 -5.36 6.24 27.01
CA GLN A 131 -4.98 6.95 28.24
C GLN A 131 -3.68 7.74 28.09
N ASP A 132 -2.94 7.54 26.99
CA ASP A 132 -1.66 8.20 26.77
C ASP A 132 -1.87 9.49 25.93
N PRO A 133 -1.68 10.68 26.54
CA PRO A 133 -1.87 11.95 25.81
C PRO A 133 -0.93 12.12 24.62
N SER A 134 0.24 11.49 24.63
CA SER A 134 1.19 11.58 23.51
C SER A 134 0.70 10.87 22.25
N GLN A 135 -0.31 10.03 22.36
CA GLN A 135 -0.90 9.26 21.28
C GLN A 135 -2.30 9.72 20.89
N ALA A 136 -2.71 10.89 21.37
CA ALA A 136 -4.07 11.39 21.15
C ALA A 136 -4.42 11.66 19.67
N HIS A 137 -3.41 11.83 18.83
CA HIS A 137 -3.60 12.04 17.38
C HIS A 137 -3.76 10.74 16.58
N PHE A 138 -3.56 9.59 17.19
CA PHE A 138 -3.77 8.30 16.54
C PHE A 138 -5.19 7.80 16.77
N THR A 139 -5.68 7.00 15.82
CA THR A 139 -6.95 6.29 15.94
C THR A 139 -6.71 4.78 15.90
N HIS A 140 -7.68 4.00 15.49
CA HIS A 140 -7.54 2.56 15.33
C HIS A 140 -6.83 2.27 14.01
N LEU A 141 -5.72 1.55 14.08
CA LEU A 141 -4.83 1.35 12.94
C LEU A 141 -4.68 -0.13 12.60
N GLU A 142 -4.36 -0.38 11.35
CA GLU A 142 -3.94 -1.71 10.93
C GLU A 142 -2.81 -1.60 9.91
N GLU A 143 -1.84 -2.50 10.04
CA GLU A 143 -0.74 -2.64 9.08
C GLU A 143 -1.05 -3.83 8.18
N VAL A 144 -1.13 -3.58 6.89
CA VAL A 144 -1.46 -4.58 5.89
C VAL A 144 -0.25 -4.85 5.03
N SER A 145 0.16 -6.12 4.93
CA SER A 145 1.36 -6.53 4.20
C SER A 145 0.96 -7.34 2.96
N PHE A 146 1.56 -6.97 1.84
CA PHE A 146 1.31 -7.59 0.54
C PHE A 146 2.58 -8.25 0.01
N THR A 147 2.45 -9.43 -0.58
CA THR A 147 3.43 -9.95 -1.52
C THR A 147 2.80 -9.95 -2.91
N TYR A 148 3.63 -10.03 -3.94
CA TYR A 148 3.15 -9.86 -5.32
C TYR A 148 4.06 -10.64 -6.27
N ARG A 149 3.58 -10.87 -7.49
CA ARG A 149 4.40 -11.44 -8.56
C ARG A 149 5.15 -10.34 -9.30
N LYS A 150 4.47 -9.24 -9.61
CA LYS A 150 5.05 -8.14 -10.39
C LYS A 150 4.76 -6.82 -9.72
N ILE A 151 5.75 -5.95 -9.72
CA ILE A 151 5.63 -4.58 -9.24
C ILE A 151 6.09 -3.62 -10.34
N THR A 152 5.36 -2.53 -10.48
CA THR A 152 5.69 -1.46 -11.43
C THR A 152 5.78 -0.16 -10.68
N TRP A 153 6.89 0.56 -10.85
CA TRP A 153 7.11 1.91 -10.30
C TRP A 153 7.01 2.91 -11.43
N THR A 154 6.22 3.95 -11.26
CA THR A 154 6.03 4.99 -12.28
C THR A 154 6.11 6.37 -11.64
N HIS A 155 6.97 7.23 -12.20
CA HIS A 155 6.96 8.67 -11.88
C HIS A 155 6.09 9.34 -12.94
N GLU A 156 4.88 9.73 -12.56
CA GLU A 156 3.86 10.18 -13.50
C GLU A 156 4.20 11.50 -14.18
N VAL A 157 4.82 12.42 -13.45
CA VAL A 157 5.15 13.75 -13.99
C VAL A 157 6.34 13.70 -14.96
N SER A 158 7.37 12.92 -14.63
CA SER A 158 8.58 12.80 -15.46
C SER A 158 8.52 11.66 -16.46
N ASN A 159 7.43 10.87 -16.46
CA ASN A 159 7.20 9.75 -17.40
C ASN A 159 8.33 8.72 -17.37
N THR A 160 8.89 8.44 -16.20
CA THR A 160 9.83 7.34 -16.03
C THR A 160 9.12 6.16 -15.38
N SER A 161 9.46 4.95 -15.82
CA SER A 161 8.81 3.74 -15.34
C SER A 161 9.77 2.56 -15.38
N SER A 162 9.63 1.66 -14.41
CA SER A 162 10.30 0.37 -14.42
C SER A 162 9.43 -0.66 -13.73
N PHE A 163 9.69 -1.91 -14.03
CA PHE A 163 8.96 -3.00 -13.41
C PHE A 163 9.87 -4.17 -13.08
N ASP A 164 9.46 -5.03 -12.19
CA ASP A 164 10.13 -6.29 -11.92
C ASP A 164 9.10 -7.39 -11.68
N ASP A 165 9.26 -8.49 -12.42
CA ASP A 165 8.58 -9.76 -12.15
C ASP A 165 9.61 -10.63 -11.41
N TRP A 166 9.53 -10.68 -10.09
CA TRP A 166 10.59 -11.30 -9.29
C TRP A 166 10.58 -12.82 -9.30
N ARG A 167 9.57 -13.43 -9.95
CA ARG A 167 9.60 -14.86 -10.27
C ARG A 167 10.44 -15.14 -11.51
N SER A 168 10.76 -14.11 -12.31
CA SER A 168 11.63 -14.23 -13.48
C SER A 168 13.08 -14.04 -13.05
N LEU A 169 13.94 -14.94 -13.50
CA LEU A 169 15.37 -14.82 -13.23
C LEU A 169 15.95 -13.65 -14.02
N LYS A 170 16.79 -12.89 -13.36
CA LYS A 170 17.59 -11.83 -14.01
C LYS A 170 18.99 -12.39 -14.26
N VAL A 171 19.42 -12.20 -15.46
CA VAL A 171 20.75 -12.64 -15.88
C VAL A 171 21.74 -11.50 -15.78
#